data_1c679d35cf799a465382e8b0c5636f1b
#
_entry.id   1c679d35cf799a465382e8b0c5636f1b
#
_cell.length_a   1.000
_cell.length_b   1.000
_cell.length_c   1.000
_cell.angle_alpha   90.00
_cell.angle_beta   90.00
_cell.angle_gamma   90.00
#
_symmetry.space_group_name_H-M   'P 1'
#
loop_
_entity.id
_entity.type
_entity.pdbx_description
1 polymer ?
#
loop_
_entity_poly.entity_id
_entity_poly.type
_entity_poly.pdbx_seq_one_letter_code
_entity_poly.pdbx_strand_id
1 'polypeptide(L)'
;MAVVPDVSAILGQALDDEDATFAESVIAAIAHDEAIVPALFWYEIRNVLVMAERRKRIAAARTTAFLSDLALLPFSVDDLPREASVLALARRRSLTVYDATYLELAQRHDVPLATLDQALMAAARKEGVALFKPSARKADTR
;
A
#
# COMPACT_ATOMS: atom_id res chain seq x y z
N MET A 1 9.11 -4.20 -12.04
CA MET A 1 8.76 -2.79 -11.79
C MET A 1 8.34 -2.62 -10.34
N ALA A 2 8.93 -1.65 -9.65
CA ALA A 2 8.58 -1.33 -8.26
C ALA A 2 7.12 -0.88 -8.15
N VAL A 3 6.57 -0.95 -6.97
CA VAL A 3 5.21 -0.50 -6.64
C VAL A 3 5.25 0.30 -5.34
N VAL A 4 4.38 1.28 -5.22
CA VAL A 4 4.13 1.99 -3.96
C VAL A 4 2.81 1.46 -3.38
N PRO A 5 2.85 0.58 -2.39
CA PRO A 5 1.63 0.12 -1.71
C PRO A 5 1.31 1.03 -0.53
N ASP A 6 0.04 1.36 -0.35
CA ASP A 6 -0.41 1.84 0.94
C ASP A 6 -0.83 0.64 1.82
N VAL A 7 -1.22 0.91 3.05
CA VAL A 7 -1.57 -0.16 4.01
C VAL A 7 -2.78 -0.95 3.53
N SER A 8 -3.77 -0.30 2.91
CA SER A 8 -4.99 -0.97 2.43
C SER A 8 -4.69 -2.06 1.41
N ALA A 9 -3.63 -1.90 0.64
CA ALA A 9 -3.26 -2.82 -0.44
C ALA A 9 -2.81 -4.19 0.06
N ILE A 10 -2.29 -4.29 1.29
CA ILE A 10 -1.70 -5.52 1.80
C ILE A 10 -2.40 -6.10 3.02
N LEU A 11 -3.33 -5.38 3.62
CA LEU A 11 -4.05 -5.84 4.83
C LEU A 11 -4.80 -7.16 4.63
N GLY A 12 -5.25 -7.46 3.42
CA GLY A 12 -5.95 -8.71 3.12
C GLY A 12 -5.14 -9.97 3.40
N GLN A 13 -3.82 -9.87 3.55
CA GLN A 13 -2.98 -11.00 3.96
C GLN A 13 -3.00 -11.24 5.47
N ALA A 14 -3.45 -10.27 6.25
CA ALA A 14 -3.48 -10.36 7.70
C ALA A 14 -4.90 -10.45 8.25
N LEU A 15 -5.87 -9.78 7.62
CA LEU A 15 -7.25 -9.67 8.08
C LEU A 15 -8.20 -10.41 7.12
N ASP A 16 -8.91 -11.40 7.63
CA ASP A 16 -9.78 -12.28 6.84
C ASP A 16 -10.96 -11.57 6.16
N ASP A 17 -11.35 -10.41 6.67
CA ASP A 17 -12.46 -9.61 6.16
C ASP A 17 -12.03 -8.54 5.12
N GLU A 18 -10.75 -8.52 4.76
CA GLU A 18 -10.21 -7.63 3.75
C GLU A 18 -10.00 -8.37 2.41
N ASP A 19 -9.72 -7.63 1.33
CA ASP A 19 -9.53 -8.22 0.00
C ASP A 19 -8.20 -8.98 -0.09
N ALA A 20 -8.26 -10.29 0.17
CA ALA A 20 -7.10 -11.17 0.15
C ALA A 20 -6.51 -11.36 -1.26
N THR A 21 -7.36 -11.40 -2.29
CA THR A 21 -6.91 -11.62 -3.68
C THR A 21 -6.07 -10.44 -4.17
N PHE A 22 -6.51 -9.23 -3.88
CA PHE A 22 -5.76 -8.03 -4.22
C PHE A 22 -4.43 -8.00 -3.47
N ALA A 23 -4.46 -8.25 -2.17
CA ALA A 23 -3.25 -8.27 -1.33
C ALA A 23 -2.23 -9.33 -1.81
N GLU A 24 -2.69 -10.52 -2.17
CA GLU A 24 -1.83 -11.56 -2.74
C GLU A 24 -1.13 -11.09 -4.02
N SER A 25 -1.86 -10.43 -4.90
CA SER A 25 -1.31 -9.89 -6.15
C SER A 25 -0.26 -8.82 -5.90
N VAL A 26 -0.52 -7.93 -4.94
CA VAL A 26 0.43 -6.86 -4.56
C VAL A 26 1.70 -7.47 -3.96
N ILE A 27 1.55 -8.40 -3.04
CA ILE A 27 2.69 -9.07 -2.37
C ILE A 27 3.52 -9.87 -3.38
N ALA A 28 2.87 -10.54 -4.33
CA ALA A 28 3.58 -11.25 -5.39
C ALA A 28 4.40 -10.30 -6.27
N ALA A 29 3.84 -9.14 -6.60
CA ALA A 29 4.56 -8.11 -7.35
C ALA A 29 5.75 -7.56 -6.56
N ILE A 30 5.59 -7.32 -5.26
CA ILE A 30 6.67 -6.87 -4.40
C ILE A 30 7.79 -7.92 -4.32
N ALA A 31 7.42 -9.20 -4.15
CA ALA A 31 8.39 -10.29 -4.07
C ALA A 31 9.19 -10.45 -5.37
N HIS A 32 8.55 -10.18 -6.51
CA HIS A 32 9.19 -10.28 -7.82
C HIS A 32 10.13 -9.10 -8.10
N ASP A 33 9.83 -7.92 -7.56
CA ASP A 33 10.58 -6.69 -7.82
C ASP A 33 10.93 -5.98 -6.50
N GLU A 34 10.18 -4.95 -6.13
CA GLU A 34 10.32 -4.27 -4.84
C GLU A 34 9.09 -3.40 -4.53
N ALA A 35 9.00 -2.98 -3.29
CA ALA A 35 8.09 -1.93 -2.85
C ALA A 35 8.89 -0.71 -2.39
N ILE A 36 8.41 0.49 -2.73
CA ILE A 36 8.91 1.76 -2.20
C ILE A 36 7.81 2.33 -1.31
N VAL A 37 8.15 2.66 -0.07
CA VAL A 37 7.19 3.16 0.91
C VAL A 37 7.76 4.37 1.64
N PRO A 38 6.89 5.30 2.11
CA PRO A 38 7.33 6.33 3.04
C PRO A 38 7.58 5.74 4.43
N ALA A 39 8.34 6.43 5.27
CA ALA A 39 8.53 6.03 6.66
C ALA A 39 7.20 5.85 7.41
N LEU A 40 6.19 6.62 7.03
CA LEU A 40 4.83 6.55 7.54
C LEU A 40 4.23 5.13 7.48
N PHE A 41 4.55 4.36 6.45
CA PHE A 41 4.03 3.00 6.24
C PHE A 41 4.31 2.09 7.44
N TRP A 42 5.51 2.18 8.02
CA TRP A 42 5.89 1.38 9.16
C TRP A 42 4.93 1.58 10.35
N TYR A 43 4.58 2.83 10.62
CA TYR A 43 3.68 3.19 11.72
C TYR A 43 2.23 2.82 11.41
N GLU A 44 1.78 3.13 10.22
CA GLU A 44 0.38 2.89 9.83
C GLU A 44 0.02 1.41 9.85
N ILE A 45 0.84 0.55 9.26
CA ILE A 45 0.54 -0.90 9.21
C ILE A 45 0.47 -1.49 10.62
N ARG A 46 1.35 -1.09 11.50
CA ARG A 46 1.37 -1.55 12.89
C ARG A 46 0.19 -1.01 13.69
N ASN A 47 -0.16 0.24 13.49
CA ASN A 47 -1.30 0.84 14.16
C ASN A 47 -2.61 0.15 13.76
N VAL A 48 -2.81 -0.11 12.48
CA VAL A 48 -4.02 -0.82 12.00
C VAL A 48 -4.11 -2.21 12.61
N LEU A 49 -3.00 -2.94 12.68
CA LEU A 49 -2.96 -4.28 13.25
C LEU A 49 -3.25 -4.27 14.75
N VAL A 50 -2.65 -3.35 15.51
CA VAL A 50 -2.92 -3.21 16.94
C VAL A 50 -4.38 -2.82 17.20
N MET A 51 -4.94 -1.92 16.39
CA MET A 51 -6.36 -1.58 16.50
C MET A 51 -7.26 -2.78 16.19
N ALA A 52 -6.89 -3.60 15.19
CA ALA A 52 -7.61 -4.83 14.87
C ALA A 52 -7.55 -5.85 16.00
N GLU A 53 -6.41 -5.98 16.70
CA GLU A 53 -6.29 -6.81 17.89
C GLU A 53 -7.27 -6.36 18.99
N ARG A 54 -7.33 -5.05 19.24
CA ARG A 54 -8.26 -4.49 20.25
C ARG A 54 -9.73 -4.77 19.91
N ARG A 55 -10.06 -4.84 18.63
CA ARG A 55 -11.39 -5.18 18.12
C ARG A 55 -11.60 -6.68 17.96
N LYS A 56 -10.64 -7.48 18.35
CA LYS A 56 -10.68 -8.97 18.27
C LYS A 56 -10.82 -9.49 16.83
N ARG A 57 -10.33 -8.73 15.85
CA ARG A 57 -10.33 -9.14 14.44
C ARG A 57 -9.10 -10.01 14.09
N ILE A 58 -8.05 -9.93 14.90
CA ILE A 58 -6.81 -10.67 14.69
C ILE A 58 -6.16 -10.96 16.04
N ALA A 59 -5.50 -12.10 16.17
CA ALA A 59 -4.71 -12.42 17.36
C ALA A 59 -3.30 -11.83 17.27
N ALA A 60 -2.71 -11.47 18.40
CA ALA A 60 -1.37 -10.91 18.47
C ALA A 60 -0.31 -11.81 17.80
N ALA A 61 -0.45 -13.13 17.95
CA ALA A 61 0.44 -14.10 17.29
C ALA A 61 0.37 -14.00 15.76
N ARG A 62 -0.80 -13.75 15.20
CA ARG A 62 -1.00 -13.58 13.75
C ARG A 62 -0.38 -12.26 13.27
N THR A 63 -0.51 -11.18 14.04
CA THR A 63 0.16 -9.92 13.76
C THR A 63 1.67 -10.11 13.67
N THR A 64 2.25 -10.79 14.65
CA THR A 64 3.70 -11.07 14.69
C THR A 64 4.13 -11.89 13.47
N ALA A 65 3.39 -12.94 13.13
CA ALA A 65 3.69 -13.77 11.97
C ALA A 65 3.61 -12.97 10.66
N PHE A 66 2.58 -12.17 10.50
CA PHE A 66 2.41 -11.31 9.32
C PHE A 66 3.57 -10.31 9.17
N LEU A 67 3.95 -9.63 10.24
CA LEU A 67 5.06 -8.67 10.21
C LEU A 67 6.40 -9.34 9.93
N SER A 68 6.60 -10.57 10.43
CA SER A 68 7.80 -11.35 10.14
C SER A 68 7.90 -11.74 8.67
N ASP A 69 6.78 -12.15 8.07
CA ASP A 69 6.71 -12.45 6.64
C ASP A 69 6.95 -11.21 5.80
N LEU A 70 6.35 -10.09 6.20
CA LEU A 70 6.50 -8.82 5.50
C LEU A 70 7.96 -8.34 5.49
N ALA A 71 8.70 -8.59 6.58
CA ALA A 71 10.10 -8.23 6.71
C ALA A 71 11.02 -8.99 5.75
N LEU A 72 10.56 -10.11 5.18
CA LEU A 72 11.32 -10.88 4.19
C LEU A 72 11.18 -10.32 2.76
N LEU A 73 10.26 -9.40 2.54
CA LEU A 73 10.02 -8.80 1.23
C LEU A 73 10.94 -7.60 0.99
N PRO A 74 11.28 -7.30 -0.28
CA PRO A 74 12.17 -6.20 -0.61
C PRO A 74 11.43 -4.84 -0.54
N PHE A 75 11.41 -4.25 0.64
CA PHE A 75 10.90 -2.90 0.88
C PHE A 75 12.06 -1.90 0.94
N SER A 76 11.94 -0.81 0.19
CA SER A 76 12.79 0.37 0.32
C SER A 76 12.00 1.50 0.97
N VAL A 77 12.59 2.17 1.95
CA VAL A 77 11.97 3.34 2.58
C VAL A 77 12.52 4.61 1.95
N ASP A 78 11.64 5.43 1.41
CA ASP A 78 11.95 6.78 0.97
C ASP A 78 11.40 7.76 2.01
N ASP A 79 12.27 8.36 2.80
CA ASP A 79 11.93 9.23 3.92
C ASP A 79 12.10 10.73 3.62
N LEU A 80 12.29 11.09 2.35
CA LEU A 80 12.51 12.45 1.89
C LEU A 80 11.42 12.92 0.93
N PRO A 81 10.15 13.04 1.40
CA PRO A 81 9.10 13.57 0.54
C PRO A 81 9.37 15.03 0.17
N ARG A 82 8.95 15.43 -1.01
CA ARG A 82 9.02 16.83 -1.43
C ARG A 82 7.85 17.59 -0.82
N GLU A 83 8.12 18.36 0.21
CA GLU A 83 7.10 19.04 1.01
C GLU A 83 6.14 19.87 0.17
N ALA A 84 6.64 20.71 -0.73
CA ALA A 84 5.81 21.56 -1.57
C ALA A 84 4.84 20.74 -2.44
N SER A 85 5.31 19.61 -2.98
CA SER A 85 4.51 18.71 -3.81
C SER A 85 3.44 18.00 -2.97
N VAL A 86 3.80 17.50 -1.78
CA VAL A 86 2.86 16.85 -0.87
C VAL A 86 1.73 17.80 -0.48
N LEU A 87 2.08 19.03 -0.07
CA LEU A 87 1.09 20.02 0.34
C LEU A 87 0.19 20.45 -0.83
N ALA A 88 0.77 20.61 -2.02
CA ALA A 88 -0.01 20.94 -3.23
C ALA A 88 -1.02 19.84 -3.57
N LEU A 89 -0.59 18.58 -3.52
CA LEU A 89 -1.48 17.43 -3.77
C LEU A 89 -2.58 17.33 -2.72
N ALA A 90 -2.24 17.49 -1.44
CA ALA A 90 -3.22 17.45 -0.36
C ALA A 90 -4.30 18.51 -0.56
N ARG A 91 -3.92 19.73 -0.91
CA ARG A 91 -4.84 20.85 -1.13
C ARG A 91 -5.66 20.68 -2.40
N ARG A 92 -5.01 20.35 -3.51
CA ARG A 92 -5.66 20.24 -4.83
C ARG A 92 -6.62 19.07 -4.91
N ARG A 93 -6.30 17.96 -4.25
CA ARG A 93 -7.08 16.72 -4.32
C ARG A 93 -7.88 16.43 -3.05
N SER A 94 -7.89 17.35 -2.08
CA SER A 94 -8.58 17.18 -0.80
C SER A 94 -8.19 15.89 -0.08
N LEU A 95 -6.90 15.58 -0.11
CA LEU A 95 -6.33 14.42 0.56
C LEU A 95 -5.77 14.82 1.93
N THR A 96 -5.67 13.85 2.82
CA THR A 96 -4.81 14.00 3.99
C THR A 96 -3.36 14.12 3.52
N VAL A 97 -2.51 14.73 4.33
CA VAL A 97 -1.06 14.75 4.06
C VAL A 97 -0.50 13.34 3.98
N TYR A 98 -1.06 12.41 4.75
CA TYR A 98 -0.65 10.98 4.72
C TYR A 98 -0.91 10.35 3.34
N ASP A 99 -2.11 10.48 2.81
CA ASP A 99 -2.44 9.95 1.48
C ASP A 99 -1.69 10.67 0.38
N ALA A 100 -1.53 11.99 0.50
CA ALA A 100 -0.75 12.79 -0.45
C ALA A 100 0.72 12.35 -0.48
N THR A 101 1.26 11.89 0.64
CA THR A 101 2.64 11.38 0.71
C THR A 101 2.82 10.13 -0.13
N TYR A 102 1.88 9.20 -0.12
CA TYR A 102 1.92 8.01 -1.00
C TYR A 102 1.82 8.40 -2.47
N LEU A 103 0.92 9.31 -2.79
CA LEU A 103 0.72 9.77 -4.17
C LEU A 103 1.96 10.50 -4.70
N GLU A 104 2.56 11.38 -3.91
CA GLU A 104 3.79 12.08 -4.26
C GLU A 104 4.93 11.08 -4.51
N LEU A 105 5.06 10.06 -3.67
CA LEU A 105 6.09 9.05 -3.79
C LEU A 105 5.97 8.27 -5.11
N ALA A 106 4.75 7.82 -5.43
CA ALA A 106 4.49 7.09 -6.67
C ALA A 106 4.76 7.98 -7.89
N GLN A 107 4.35 9.24 -7.84
CA GLN A 107 4.56 10.21 -8.91
C GLN A 107 6.05 10.49 -9.13
N ARG A 108 6.79 10.73 -8.06
CA ARG A 108 8.22 11.06 -8.13
C ARG A 108 9.06 9.92 -8.65
N HIS A 109 8.72 8.67 -8.29
CA HIS A 109 9.43 7.48 -8.78
C HIS A 109 8.87 6.94 -10.10
N ASP A 110 7.76 7.49 -10.57
CA ASP A 110 7.07 7.01 -11.78
C ASP A 110 6.76 5.50 -11.73
N VAL A 111 6.16 5.09 -10.62
CA VAL A 111 5.76 3.71 -10.38
C VAL A 111 4.28 3.63 -9.99
N PRO A 112 3.62 2.47 -10.21
CA PRO A 112 2.21 2.33 -9.85
C PRO A 112 1.97 2.46 -8.35
N LEU A 113 0.84 3.05 -8.00
CA LEU A 113 0.30 3.10 -6.65
C LEU A 113 -0.67 1.94 -6.45
N ALA A 114 -0.46 1.14 -5.42
CA ALA A 114 -1.39 0.08 -5.02
C ALA A 114 -2.18 0.53 -3.81
N THR A 115 -3.48 0.67 -3.98
CA THR A 115 -4.40 1.10 -2.92
C THR A 115 -5.82 0.59 -3.18
N LEU A 116 -6.58 0.40 -2.12
CA LEU A 116 -8.02 0.14 -2.17
C LEU A 116 -8.84 1.37 -1.74
N ASP A 117 -8.17 2.46 -1.37
CA ASP A 117 -8.84 3.69 -0.98
C ASP A 117 -9.39 4.42 -2.22
N GLN A 118 -10.71 4.60 -2.28
CA GLN A 118 -11.38 5.17 -3.44
C GLN A 118 -10.96 6.63 -3.70
N ALA A 119 -10.79 7.42 -2.66
CA ALA A 119 -10.38 8.83 -2.80
C ALA A 119 -8.95 8.92 -3.33
N LEU A 120 -8.07 8.08 -2.83
CA LEU A 120 -6.68 8.05 -3.29
C LEU A 120 -6.57 7.53 -4.73
N MET A 121 -7.36 6.52 -5.11
CA MET A 121 -7.44 6.05 -6.49
C MET A 121 -7.90 7.16 -7.44
N ALA A 122 -8.94 7.90 -7.07
CA ALA A 122 -9.46 9.00 -7.87
C ALA A 122 -8.41 10.10 -8.05
N ALA A 123 -7.70 10.45 -6.98
CA ALA A 123 -6.62 11.44 -7.01
C ALA A 123 -5.47 10.98 -7.92
N ALA A 124 -5.07 9.73 -7.83
CA ALA A 124 -4.02 9.16 -8.67
C ALA A 124 -4.38 9.25 -10.15
N ARG A 125 -5.60 8.90 -10.52
CA ARG A 125 -6.08 9.02 -11.90
C ARG A 125 -6.01 10.46 -12.42
N LYS A 126 -6.44 11.41 -11.62
CA LYS A 126 -6.42 12.84 -11.99
C LYS A 126 -5.00 13.39 -12.13
N GLU A 127 -4.05 12.83 -11.38
CA GLU A 127 -2.65 13.23 -11.43
C GLU A 127 -1.81 12.42 -12.45
N GLY A 128 -2.44 11.52 -13.18
CA GLY A 128 -1.75 10.69 -14.17
C GLY A 128 -0.83 9.63 -13.56
N VAL A 129 -1.05 9.28 -12.30
CA VAL A 129 -0.31 8.20 -11.62
C VAL A 129 -0.99 6.87 -11.92
N ALA A 130 -0.22 5.91 -12.43
CA ALA A 130 -0.74 4.58 -12.71
C ALA A 130 -1.18 3.88 -11.43
N LEU A 131 -2.31 3.18 -11.51
CA LEU A 131 -2.77 2.32 -10.42
C LEU A 131 -2.29 0.89 -10.68
N PHE A 132 -1.84 0.23 -9.61
CA PHE A 132 -1.53 -1.19 -9.67
C PHE A 132 -2.79 -1.98 -10.02
N LYS A 133 -2.69 -2.85 -11.02
CA LYS A 133 -3.76 -3.76 -11.42
C LYS A 133 -3.28 -5.19 -11.22
N PRO A 134 -4.07 -6.03 -10.52
CA PRO A 134 -3.75 -7.44 -10.42
C PRO A 134 -3.63 -8.06 -11.80
N SER A 135 -2.65 -8.97 -11.97
CA SER A 135 -2.57 -9.78 -13.18
C SER A 135 -3.85 -10.61 -13.29
N ALA A 136 -4.48 -10.62 -14.48
CA ALA A 136 -5.55 -11.55 -14.73
C ALA A 136 -5.00 -12.98 -14.52
N ARG A 137 -5.59 -13.75 -13.59
CA ARG A 137 -5.32 -15.19 -13.54
C ARG A 137 -5.69 -15.72 -14.91
N LYS A 138 -4.72 -16.29 -15.64
CA LYS A 138 -5.07 -17.13 -16.78
C LYS A 138 -5.96 -18.22 -16.20
N ALA A 139 -7.22 -18.23 -16.65
CA ALA A 139 -8.08 -19.36 -16.37
C ALA A 139 -7.32 -20.61 -16.83
N ASP A 140 -7.10 -21.53 -15.90
CA ASP A 140 -6.48 -22.81 -16.23
C ASP A 140 -7.51 -23.56 -17.08
N THR A 141 -7.42 -23.35 -18.37
CA THR A 141 -8.24 -24.09 -19.34
C THR A 141 -7.63 -25.47 -19.47
N ARG A 142 -8.03 -26.35 -18.58
CA ARG A 142 -7.87 -27.79 -18.81
C ARG A 142 -9.11 -28.37 -19.43
#